data_a45f5a29aed14136e3b07dc6168706ed
#
_entry.id   a45f5a29aed14136e3b07dc6168706ed
#
_cell.length_a   1.000
_cell.length_b   1.000
_cell.length_c   1.000
_cell.angle_alpha   90.00
_cell.angle_beta   90.00
_cell.angle_gamma   90.00
#
_symmetry.space_group_name_H-M   'P 1'
#
loop_
_entity.id
_entity.type
_entity.pdbx_description
1 polymer ?
#
loop_
_entity_poly.entity_id
_entity_poly.type
_entity_poly.pdbx_seq_one_letter_code
_entity_poly.pdbx_strand_id
1 'polypeptide(L)'
;MKKIWITSLVRDEKLVVGLMGTARKYGLDANGHFWLDDLKNMAWQPPGENILDPNTGLWVILGSEKEIQASSVRYGLSMLTLTVQAKKGYGFHILWICTQGALKTETLPAPLRSAEIIMAADAAIGAKMVARANTPAPRVDLEYRLDIHANPGYGVWLELGPGKGREWKGSLLGVHEGDIDAHGVGEAGKLPQKSILEYPVKGMKLSLGGREFVAWAVQNRLEETLSYYARVKGVPKSFLFGQYAQDEQAEVHVFEL
;
A
#
# COMPACT_ATOMS: atom_id res chain seq x y z
N MET A 1 26.12 -0.08 6.40
CA MET A 1 25.82 0.59 5.11
C MET A 1 24.31 0.54 4.94
N LYS A 2 23.68 1.67 4.58
CA LYS A 2 22.22 1.69 4.34
C LYS A 2 21.91 0.98 3.04
N LYS A 3 20.82 0.18 3.06
CA LYS A 3 20.31 -0.51 1.88
C LYS A 3 19.26 0.33 1.18
N ILE A 4 19.19 0.20 -0.14
CA ILE A 4 18.09 0.64 -0.96
C ILE A 4 17.58 -0.54 -1.78
N TRP A 5 16.26 -0.60 -1.99
CA TRP A 5 15.63 -1.59 -2.84
C TRP A 5 15.05 -0.96 -4.08
N ILE A 6 15.37 -1.48 -5.26
CA ILE A 6 14.93 -0.94 -6.54
C ILE A 6 13.90 -1.89 -7.15
N THR A 7 12.68 -1.42 -7.35
CA THR A 7 11.64 -2.08 -8.13
C THR A 7 11.60 -1.45 -9.51
N SER A 8 11.97 -2.16 -10.55
CA SER A 8 11.91 -1.64 -11.91
C SER A 8 10.69 -2.16 -12.64
N LEU A 9 9.80 -1.24 -13.07
CA LEU A 9 8.64 -1.55 -13.92
C LEU A 9 9.04 -1.71 -15.39
N VAL A 10 10.20 -1.21 -15.76
CA VAL A 10 10.76 -1.31 -17.12
C VAL A 10 11.87 -2.36 -17.14
N ARG A 11 11.94 -3.17 -18.21
CA ARG A 11 12.98 -4.16 -18.40
C ARG A 11 14.19 -3.56 -19.15
N ASP A 12 14.79 -2.52 -18.54
CA ASP A 12 16.03 -1.90 -19.03
C ASP A 12 17.16 -2.23 -18.03
N GLU A 13 17.86 -3.31 -18.31
CA GLU A 13 18.95 -3.78 -17.46
C GLU A 13 20.10 -2.75 -17.36
N LYS A 14 20.42 -2.05 -18.46
CA LYS A 14 21.49 -1.04 -18.47
C LYS A 14 21.16 0.12 -17.55
N LEU A 15 19.90 0.58 -17.58
CA LEU A 15 19.42 1.65 -16.71
C LEU A 15 19.46 1.23 -15.24
N VAL A 16 18.98 0.03 -14.91
CA VAL A 16 18.98 -0.51 -13.54
C VAL A 16 20.40 -0.68 -13.02
N VAL A 17 21.29 -1.31 -13.79
CA VAL A 17 22.72 -1.50 -13.42
C VAL A 17 23.42 -0.15 -13.25
N GLY A 18 23.17 0.80 -14.14
CA GLY A 18 23.69 2.17 -14.03
C GLY A 18 23.24 2.88 -12.75
N LEU A 19 21.96 2.75 -12.40
CA LEU A 19 21.40 3.32 -11.17
C LEU A 19 21.99 2.66 -9.90
N MET A 20 22.10 1.33 -9.90
CA MET A 20 22.76 0.59 -8.81
C MET A 20 24.23 1.00 -8.67
N GLY A 21 24.95 1.16 -9.79
CA GLY A 21 26.33 1.64 -9.81
C GLY A 21 26.45 3.05 -9.23
N THR A 22 25.52 3.94 -9.57
CA THR A 22 25.44 5.29 -8.99
C THR A 22 25.21 5.22 -7.48
N ALA A 23 24.22 4.45 -7.02
CA ALA A 23 23.94 4.29 -5.60
C ALA A 23 25.17 3.79 -4.80
N ARG A 24 25.88 2.80 -5.34
CA ARG A 24 27.10 2.25 -4.71
C ARG A 24 28.22 3.28 -4.62
N LYS A 25 28.41 4.15 -5.63
CA LYS A 25 29.39 5.25 -5.58
C LYS A 25 29.10 6.23 -4.43
N TYR A 26 27.84 6.34 -4.02
CA TYR A 26 27.41 7.15 -2.87
C TYR A 26 27.37 6.34 -1.55
N GLY A 27 27.94 5.14 -1.51
CA GLY A 27 28.05 4.33 -0.29
C GLY A 27 26.77 3.61 0.13
N LEU A 28 25.83 3.40 -0.80
CA LEU A 28 24.60 2.63 -0.55
C LEU A 28 24.77 1.18 -1.02
N ASP A 29 24.17 0.25 -0.27
CA ASP A 29 23.99 -1.13 -0.71
C ASP A 29 22.71 -1.20 -1.57
N ALA A 30 22.86 -1.28 -2.88
CA ALA A 30 21.78 -1.26 -3.84
C ALA A 30 21.52 -2.66 -4.40
N ASN A 31 20.28 -3.12 -4.27
CA ASN A 31 19.75 -4.33 -4.88
C ASN A 31 18.33 -4.09 -5.39
N GLY A 32 17.74 -5.02 -6.12
CA GLY A 32 16.40 -4.83 -6.68
C GLY A 32 15.92 -6.00 -7.53
N HIS A 33 14.78 -5.79 -8.17
CA HIS A 33 14.13 -6.75 -9.05
C HIS A 33 13.41 -6.04 -10.19
N PHE A 34 13.14 -6.78 -11.25
CA PHE A 34 12.17 -6.39 -12.26
C PHE A 34 10.77 -6.79 -11.82
N TRP A 35 9.82 -5.89 -11.98
CA TRP A 35 8.41 -6.16 -11.67
C TRP A 35 7.90 -7.33 -12.50
N LEU A 36 7.25 -8.28 -11.83
CA LEU A 36 6.50 -9.36 -12.44
C LEU A 36 5.00 -9.08 -12.26
N ASP A 37 4.32 -8.83 -13.36
CA ASP A 37 2.88 -8.57 -13.37
C ASP A 37 2.07 -9.88 -13.37
N ASP A 38 2.02 -10.52 -12.22
CA ASP A 38 1.28 -11.76 -11.96
C ASP A 38 0.49 -11.63 -10.66
N LEU A 39 -0.70 -11.05 -10.78
CA LEU A 39 -1.60 -10.89 -9.63
C LEU A 39 -2.13 -12.23 -9.09
N LYS A 40 -2.30 -13.23 -9.96
CA LYS A 40 -2.81 -14.54 -9.57
C LYS A 40 -1.90 -15.23 -8.56
N ASN A 41 -0.59 -15.14 -8.75
CA ASN A 41 0.41 -15.70 -7.86
C ASN A 41 0.92 -14.67 -6.84
N MET A 42 0.31 -13.48 -6.79
CA MET A 42 0.70 -12.38 -5.90
C MET A 42 2.19 -12.04 -5.99
N ALA A 43 2.74 -11.99 -7.23
CA ALA A 43 4.15 -11.75 -7.48
C ALA A 43 4.65 -10.37 -6.99
N TRP A 44 3.73 -9.47 -6.62
CA TRP A 44 4.02 -8.21 -5.96
C TRP A 44 4.49 -8.38 -4.50
N GLN A 45 4.20 -9.51 -3.84
CA GLN A 45 4.44 -9.72 -2.41
C GLN A 45 5.90 -10.01 -2.05
N PRO A 46 6.64 -10.93 -2.74
CA PRO A 46 8.00 -11.30 -2.36
C PRO A 46 8.99 -10.13 -2.24
N PRO A 47 8.95 -9.07 -3.07
CA PRO A 47 9.82 -7.91 -2.89
C PRO A 47 9.67 -7.21 -1.54
N GLY A 48 8.51 -7.35 -0.91
CA GLY A 48 8.22 -6.80 0.41
C GLY A 48 9.23 -7.22 1.48
N GLU A 49 9.71 -8.47 1.47
CA GLU A 49 10.69 -8.97 2.44
C GLU A 49 11.98 -8.14 2.45
N ASN A 50 12.46 -7.75 1.25
CA ASN A 50 13.66 -6.95 1.10
C ASN A 50 13.44 -5.48 1.47
N ILE A 51 12.26 -4.93 1.12
CA ILE A 51 11.91 -3.55 1.46
C ILE A 51 11.73 -3.42 2.98
N LEU A 52 11.18 -4.45 3.63
CA LEU A 52 10.95 -4.51 5.08
C LEU A 52 12.21 -4.79 5.91
N ASP A 53 13.34 -5.20 5.29
CA ASP A 53 14.63 -5.31 6.01
C ASP A 53 14.89 -4.02 6.81
N PRO A 54 15.21 -4.10 8.11
CA PRO A 54 15.45 -2.92 8.95
C PRO A 54 16.53 -1.97 8.41
N ASN A 55 17.49 -2.50 7.64
CA ASN A 55 18.56 -1.71 7.04
C ASN A 55 18.15 -1.01 5.74
N THR A 56 17.02 -1.40 5.12
CA THR A 56 16.50 -0.73 3.93
C THR A 56 15.89 0.62 4.32
N GLY A 57 16.56 1.69 3.94
CA GLY A 57 16.17 3.07 4.25
C GLY A 57 15.41 3.78 3.13
N LEU A 58 15.40 3.20 1.92
CA LEU A 58 14.74 3.81 0.75
C LEU A 58 14.22 2.72 -0.18
N TRP A 59 12.99 2.87 -0.64
CA TRP A 59 12.43 2.12 -1.75
C TRP A 59 12.42 2.98 -3.00
N VAL A 60 13.08 2.52 -4.06
CA VAL A 60 13.13 3.20 -5.36
C VAL A 60 12.23 2.47 -6.34
N ILE A 61 11.33 3.19 -6.98
CA ILE A 61 10.49 2.67 -8.08
C ILE A 61 10.95 3.32 -9.38
N LEU A 62 11.27 2.50 -10.37
CA LEU A 62 11.74 2.94 -11.68
C LEU A 62 10.68 2.63 -12.72
N GLY A 63 10.11 3.66 -13.34
CA GLY A 63 9.04 3.51 -14.34
C GLY A 63 8.52 4.84 -14.84
N SER A 64 7.65 4.79 -15.84
CA SER A 64 6.96 5.96 -16.40
C SER A 64 5.45 5.89 -16.13
N GLU A 65 4.72 6.90 -16.58
CA GLU A 65 3.26 6.92 -16.50
C GLU A 65 2.63 5.72 -17.24
N LYS A 66 3.24 5.28 -18.35
CA LYS A 66 2.74 4.16 -19.15
C LYS A 66 2.63 2.86 -18.34
N GLU A 67 3.67 2.53 -17.54
CA GLU A 67 3.66 1.31 -16.74
C GLU A 67 2.63 1.37 -15.62
N ILE A 68 2.50 2.53 -14.96
CA ILE A 68 1.55 2.70 -13.86
C ILE A 68 0.10 2.83 -14.31
N GLN A 69 -0.19 3.03 -15.58
CA GLN A 69 -1.55 3.01 -16.10
C GLN A 69 -2.16 1.61 -16.16
N ALA A 70 -1.36 0.54 -16.21
CA ALA A 70 -1.86 -0.83 -16.15
C ALA A 70 -2.51 -1.11 -14.78
N SER A 71 -3.79 -1.49 -14.77
CA SER A 71 -4.57 -1.71 -13.55
C SER A 71 -3.96 -2.76 -12.63
N SER A 72 -3.38 -3.82 -13.19
CA SER A 72 -2.67 -4.87 -12.45
C SER A 72 -1.41 -4.35 -11.74
N VAL A 73 -0.63 -3.51 -12.41
CA VAL A 73 0.57 -2.87 -11.83
C VAL A 73 0.17 -1.90 -10.73
N ARG A 74 -0.86 -1.06 -10.97
CA ARG A 74 -1.40 -0.14 -9.97
C ARG A 74 -1.83 -0.87 -8.71
N TYR A 75 -2.64 -1.92 -8.88
CA TYR A 75 -3.13 -2.73 -7.78
C TYR A 75 -1.99 -3.39 -7.00
N GLY A 76 -1.09 -4.10 -7.68
CA GLY A 76 0.01 -4.80 -7.04
C GLY A 76 0.96 -3.85 -6.28
N LEU A 77 1.32 -2.70 -6.88
CA LEU A 77 2.12 -1.68 -6.22
C LEU A 77 1.40 -1.06 -5.03
N SER A 78 0.09 -0.85 -5.11
CA SER A 78 -0.71 -0.35 -4.00
C SER A 78 -0.71 -1.32 -2.82
N MET A 79 -0.92 -2.62 -3.07
CA MET A 79 -0.89 -3.66 -2.03
C MET A 79 0.49 -3.74 -1.37
N LEU A 80 1.56 -3.74 -2.16
CA LEU A 80 2.93 -3.72 -1.65
C LEU A 80 3.21 -2.46 -0.82
N THR A 81 2.77 -1.30 -1.30
CA THR A 81 2.97 -0.03 -0.59
C THR A 81 2.24 -0.01 0.75
N LEU A 82 0.98 -0.44 0.79
CA LEU A 82 0.20 -0.53 2.03
C LEU A 82 0.87 -1.48 3.03
N THR A 83 1.36 -2.64 2.58
CA THR A 83 2.13 -3.57 3.42
C THR A 83 3.39 -2.91 3.98
N VAL A 84 4.14 -2.17 3.16
CA VAL A 84 5.36 -1.46 3.59
C VAL A 84 5.03 -0.35 4.59
N GLN A 85 4.00 0.45 4.31
CA GLN A 85 3.56 1.53 5.19
C GLN A 85 3.06 1.02 6.55
N ALA A 86 2.34 -0.09 6.58
CA ALA A 86 1.87 -0.70 7.83
C ALA A 86 3.03 -1.12 8.75
N LYS A 87 4.16 -1.57 8.19
CA LYS A 87 5.30 -2.10 8.96
C LYS A 87 6.42 -1.07 9.19
N LYS A 88 6.68 -0.20 8.22
CA LYS A 88 7.74 0.82 8.31
C LYS A 88 7.22 2.22 8.63
N GLY A 89 5.90 2.40 8.67
CA GLY A 89 5.24 3.68 8.86
C GLY A 89 4.97 4.43 7.55
N TYR A 90 3.95 5.26 7.58
CA TYR A 90 3.48 6.00 6.40
C TYR A 90 4.46 7.04 5.88
N GLY A 91 5.43 7.46 6.70
CA GLY A 91 6.51 8.36 6.29
C GLY A 91 7.71 7.65 5.67
N PHE A 92 7.68 6.33 5.47
CA PHE A 92 8.79 5.60 4.85
C PHE A 92 9.11 6.17 3.46
N HIS A 93 10.41 6.40 3.18
CA HIS A 93 10.83 7.08 1.97
C HIS A 93 10.67 6.21 0.73
N ILE A 94 9.88 6.72 -0.22
CA ILE A 94 9.69 6.16 -1.55
C ILE A 94 10.15 7.19 -2.56
N LEU A 95 11.04 6.80 -3.47
CA LEU A 95 11.55 7.63 -4.55
C LEU A 95 11.11 7.03 -5.89
N TRP A 96 10.29 7.75 -6.64
CA TRP A 96 9.93 7.37 -7.99
C TRP A 96 10.86 8.02 -8.99
N ILE A 97 11.61 7.21 -9.74
CA ILE A 97 12.46 7.67 -10.82
C ILE A 97 11.71 7.52 -12.14
N CYS A 98 11.25 8.63 -12.70
CA CYS A 98 10.52 8.67 -13.95
C CYS A 98 11.46 8.48 -15.13
N THR A 99 11.24 7.41 -15.91
CA THR A 99 12.11 7.05 -17.04
C THR A 99 11.78 7.80 -18.33
N GLN A 100 10.50 8.19 -18.50
CA GLN A 100 10.00 8.92 -19.67
C GLN A 100 8.84 9.83 -19.31
N GLY A 101 8.70 10.95 -20.00
CA GLY A 101 7.58 11.88 -19.84
C GLY A 101 7.63 12.63 -18.52
N ALA A 102 6.47 13.08 -18.05
CA ALA A 102 6.30 13.79 -16.79
C ALA A 102 5.21 13.07 -15.97
N LEU A 103 5.61 12.34 -14.96
CA LEU A 103 4.69 11.71 -14.03
C LEU A 103 4.25 12.73 -12.97
N LYS A 104 2.95 12.84 -12.73
CA LYS A 104 2.38 13.69 -11.70
C LYS A 104 1.95 12.86 -10.50
N THR A 105 2.07 13.42 -9.30
CA THR A 105 1.67 12.75 -8.05
C THR A 105 0.20 12.32 -8.07
N GLU A 106 -0.67 13.14 -8.67
CA GLU A 106 -2.11 12.87 -8.75
C GLU A 106 -2.45 11.65 -9.61
N THR A 107 -1.55 11.27 -10.55
CA THR A 107 -1.75 10.06 -11.38
C THR A 107 -1.35 8.78 -10.67
N LEU A 108 -0.61 8.88 -9.56
CA LEU A 108 -0.25 7.73 -8.74
C LEU A 108 -1.43 7.21 -7.93
N PRO A 109 -1.47 5.89 -7.64
CA PRO A 109 -2.37 5.36 -6.64
C PRO A 109 -2.23 6.08 -5.30
N ALA A 110 -3.32 6.21 -4.55
CA ALA A 110 -3.32 6.95 -3.28
C ALA A 110 -2.19 6.54 -2.31
N PRO A 111 -1.86 5.24 -2.12
CA PRO A 111 -0.76 4.85 -1.25
C PRO A 111 0.61 5.38 -1.67
N LEU A 112 0.81 5.64 -2.97
CA LEU A 112 2.08 6.10 -3.54
C LEU A 112 2.20 7.62 -3.68
N ARG A 113 1.16 8.39 -3.37
CA ARG A 113 1.17 9.86 -3.53
C ARG A 113 2.17 10.57 -2.62
N SER A 114 2.68 9.90 -1.60
CA SER A 114 3.78 10.42 -0.77
C SER A 114 5.18 10.24 -1.39
N ALA A 115 5.29 9.53 -2.51
CA ALA A 115 6.56 9.31 -3.18
C ALA A 115 7.13 10.62 -3.76
N GLU A 116 8.42 10.84 -3.56
CA GLU A 116 9.14 11.91 -4.27
C GLU A 116 9.37 11.46 -5.72
N ILE A 117 8.99 12.30 -6.68
CA ILE A 117 9.17 12.00 -8.11
C ILE A 117 10.36 12.79 -8.65
N ILE A 118 11.29 12.10 -9.30
CA ILE A 118 12.43 12.72 -9.99
C ILE A 118 12.59 12.09 -11.39
N MET A 119 13.25 12.82 -12.28
CA MET A 119 13.56 12.32 -13.62
C MET A 119 14.81 11.42 -13.60
N ALA A 120 14.85 10.38 -14.42
CA ALA A 120 16.04 9.53 -14.57
C ALA A 120 17.29 10.28 -15.06
N ALA A 121 17.11 11.41 -15.74
CA ALA A 121 18.18 12.29 -16.20
C ALA A 121 18.66 13.31 -15.15
N ASP A 122 18.10 13.30 -13.92
CA ASP A 122 18.49 14.23 -12.86
C ASP A 122 19.94 13.94 -12.42
N ALA A 123 20.83 14.91 -12.60
CA ALA A 123 22.23 14.79 -12.23
C ALA A 123 22.44 14.58 -10.72
N ALA A 124 21.46 14.98 -9.88
CA ALA A 124 21.49 14.85 -8.43
C ALA A 124 20.91 13.52 -7.90
N ILE A 125 20.57 12.57 -8.79
CA ILE A 125 19.89 11.32 -8.42
C ILE A 125 20.61 10.54 -7.30
N GLY A 126 21.95 10.44 -7.39
CA GLY A 126 22.76 9.76 -6.38
C GLY A 126 22.74 10.48 -5.04
N ALA A 127 22.87 11.82 -5.05
CA ALA A 127 22.79 12.63 -3.84
C ALA A 127 21.39 12.55 -3.18
N LYS A 128 20.32 12.54 -3.96
CA LYS A 128 18.96 12.38 -3.47
C LYS A 128 18.75 11.00 -2.85
N MET A 129 19.20 9.92 -3.50
CA MET A 129 19.12 8.57 -2.96
C MET A 129 19.82 8.45 -1.61
N VAL A 130 21.06 8.94 -1.48
CA VAL A 130 21.80 8.85 -0.22
C VAL A 130 21.18 9.72 0.87
N ALA A 131 20.71 10.91 0.54
CA ALA A 131 20.02 11.79 1.48
C ALA A 131 18.78 11.09 2.04
N ARG A 132 17.89 10.58 1.17
CA ARG A 132 16.66 9.90 1.60
C ARG A 132 16.92 8.62 2.37
N ALA A 133 17.86 7.79 1.94
CA ALA A 133 18.20 6.54 2.64
C ALA A 133 18.74 6.76 4.07
N ASN A 134 19.35 7.91 4.35
CA ASN A 134 19.94 8.23 5.65
C ASN A 134 19.08 9.18 6.49
N THR A 135 18.07 9.84 5.92
CA THR A 135 17.14 10.67 6.67
C THR A 135 16.14 9.77 7.41
N PRO A 136 15.91 9.98 8.72
CA PRO A 136 14.84 9.26 9.41
C PRO A 136 13.48 9.51 8.76
N ALA A 137 12.69 8.46 8.63
CA ALA A 137 11.32 8.58 8.14
C ALA A 137 10.50 9.45 9.13
N PRO A 138 9.74 10.46 8.65
CA PRO A 138 8.88 11.24 9.52
C PRO A 138 7.81 10.35 10.14
N ARG A 139 7.49 10.60 11.41
CA ARG A 139 6.32 9.97 12.03
C ARG A 139 5.05 10.61 11.50
N VAL A 140 4.15 9.77 11.02
CA VAL A 140 2.81 10.18 10.60
C VAL A 140 1.82 9.42 11.47
N ASP A 141 1.12 10.11 12.35
CA ASP A 141 0.07 9.52 13.18
C ASP A 141 -1.25 9.58 12.41
N LEU A 142 -1.74 8.43 12.00
CA LEU A 142 -3.01 8.29 11.30
C LEU A 142 -4.14 7.95 12.28
N GLU A 143 -5.35 8.33 11.90
CA GLU A 143 -6.57 8.00 12.65
C GLU A 143 -6.98 6.54 12.53
N TYR A 144 -6.37 5.82 11.60
CA TYR A 144 -6.63 4.43 11.29
C TYR A 144 -5.34 3.61 11.18
N ARG A 145 -5.49 2.31 11.24
CA ARG A 145 -4.51 1.31 10.80
C ARG A 145 -5.07 0.59 9.59
N LEU A 146 -4.21 0.38 8.60
CA LEU A 146 -4.53 -0.39 7.41
C LEU A 146 -3.32 -1.27 7.08
N ASP A 147 -3.52 -2.59 7.02
CA ASP A 147 -2.50 -3.56 6.62
C ASP A 147 -3.08 -4.57 5.63
N ILE A 148 -2.22 -5.24 4.88
CA ILE A 148 -2.57 -6.23 3.88
C ILE A 148 -2.02 -7.58 4.29
N HIS A 149 -2.90 -8.58 4.42
CA HIS A 149 -2.54 -9.98 4.59
C HIS A 149 -2.89 -10.72 3.31
N ALA A 150 -1.89 -11.20 2.60
CA ALA A 150 -2.11 -11.83 1.30
C ALA A 150 -1.32 -13.13 1.17
N ASN A 151 -1.97 -14.13 0.59
CA ASN A 151 -1.37 -15.41 0.26
C ASN A 151 -2.22 -16.09 -0.83
N PRO A 152 -1.62 -16.72 -1.86
CA PRO A 152 -2.39 -17.40 -2.91
C PRO A 152 -3.41 -18.43 -2.40
N GLY A 153 -3.18 -19.03 -1.23
CA GLY A 153 -4.08 -20.05 -0.65
C GLY A 153 -5.34 -19.49 0.04
N TYR A 154 -5.27 -18.27 0.61
CA TYR A 154 -6.41 -17.65 1.31
C TYR A 154 -6.84 -16.28 0.77
N GLY A 155 -6.18 -15.78 -0.27
CA GLY A 155 -6.54 -14.53 -0.94
C GLY A 155 -5.93 -13.28 -0.29
N VAL A 156 -6.50 -12.12 -0.63
CA VAL A 156 -6.09 -10.79 -0.12
C VAL A 156 -7.08 -10.35 0.94
N TRP A 157 -6.58 -10.08 2.13
CA TRP A 157 -7.34 -9.56 3.25
C TRP A 157 -6.83 -8.16 3.62
N LEU A 158 -7.75 -7.24 3.80
CA LEU A 158 -7.49 -5.95 4.39
C LEU A 158 -7.75 -6.03 5.89
N GLU A 159 -6.79 -5.57 6.67
CA GLU A 159 -6.93 -5.35 8.10
C GLU A 159 -7.16 -3.87 8.37
N LEU A 160 -8.22 -3.54 9.10
CA LEU A 160 -8.62 -2.19 9.44
C LEU A 160 -8.79 -2.06 10.96
N GLY A 161 -8.40 -0.93 11.49
CA GLY A 161 -8.62 -0.61 12.89
C GLY A 161 -8.38 0.86 13.19
N PRO A 162 -8.71 1.31 14.41
CA PRO A 162 -8.40 2.66 14.85
C PRO A 162 -6.88 2.87 14.95
N GLY A 163 -6.45 4.10 14.76
CA GLY A 163 -5.09 4.54 15.04
C GLY A 163 -4.77 4.47 16.53
N LYS A 164 -3.51 4.71 16.87
CA LYS A 164 -3.01 4.65 18.24
C LYS A 164 -3.79 5.57 19.17
N GLY A 165 -4.23 5.05 20.34
CA GLY A 165 -4.98 5.79 21.35
C GLY A 165 -6.42 6.14 20.92
N ARG A 166 -6.93 5.53 19.86
CA ARG A 166 -8.27 5.74 19.33
C ARG A 166 -9.14 4.49 19.48
N GLU A 167 -10.43 4.68 19.33
CA GLU A 167 -11.44 3.63 19.40
C GLU A 167 -12.46 3.82 18.27
N TRP A 168 -12.92 2.71 17.69
CA TRP A 168 -14.03 2.67 16.75
C TRP A 168 -15.18 1.84 17.34
N LYS A 169 -16.42 2.33 17.21
CA LYS A 169 -17.64 1.61 17.60
C LYS A 169 -18.14 0.62 16.57
N GLY A 170 -17.39 0.42 15.52
CA GLY A 170 -17.64 -0.47 14.41
C GLY A 170 -16.67 -0.17 13.29
N SER A 171 -16.64 -1.02 12.27
CA SER A 171 -15.81 -0.80 11.08
C SER A 171 -16.56 -1.17 9.83
N LEU A 172 -16.18 -0.51 8.75
CA LEU A 172 -16.76 -0.72 7.42
C LEU A 172 -15.62 -0.76 6.40
N LEU A 173 -15.73 -1.66 5.44
CA LEU A 173 -14.94 -1.69 4.21
C LEU A 173 -15.88 -1.78 3.02
N GLY A 174 -15.69 -0.90 2.04
CA GLY A 174 -16.32 -0.95 0.72
C GLY A 174 -15.29 -1.08 -0.38
N VAL A 175 -15.63 -1.76 -1.45
CA VAL A 175 -14.80 -1.92 -2.65
C VAL A 175 -15.55 -1.45 -3.88
N HIS A 176 -14.86 -0.71 -4.76
CA HIS A 176 -15.37 -0.31 -6.08
C HIS A 176 -14.74 -1.20 -7.15
N GLU A 177 -15.56 -1.76 -8.04
CA GLU A 177 -15.15 -2.74 -9.06
C GLU A 177 -14.44 -3.97 -8.45
N GLY A 178 -15.00 -4.49 -7.38
CA GLY A 178 -14.56 -5.70 -6.68
C GLY A 178 -15.68 -6.26 -5.83
N ASP A 179 -15.37 -7.26 -5.01
CA ASP A 179 -16.31 -7.86 -4.09
C ASP A 179 -15.64 -8.21 -2.76
N ILE A 180 -16.46 -8.41 -1.71
CA ILE A 180 -16.04 -8.90 -0.40
C ILE A 180 -16.78 -10.21 -0.16
N ASP A 181 -16.07 -11.28 0.21
CA ASP A 181 -16.69 -12.59 0.39
C ASP A 181 -16.51 -13.21 1.78
N ALA A 182 -15.65 -12.62 2.59
CA ALA A 182 -15.47 -13.01 3.98
C ALA A 182 -15.05 -11.82 4.84
N HIS A 183 -15.43 -11.83 6.11
CA HIS A 183 -14.97 -10.86 7.09
C HIS A 183 -14.87 -11.46 8.49
N GLY A 184 -14.14 -10.79 9.36
CA GLY A 184 -13.95 -11.18 10.73
C GLY A 184 -13.43 -10.05 11.60
N VAL A 185 -13.49 -10.24 12.92
CA VAL A 185 -12.82 -9.40 13.91
C VAL A 185 -11.88 -10.27 14.70
N GLY A 186 -10.70 -9.78 14.98
CA GLY A 186 -9.68 -10.50 15.73
C GLY A 186 -8.53 -9.63 16.18
N GLU A 187 -7.52 -10.26 16.74
CA GLU A 187 -6.31 -9.59 17.21
C GLU A 187 -5.61 -8.84 16.07
N ALA A 188 -5.13 -7.63 16.35
CA ALA A 188 -4.41 -6.83 15.38
C ALA A 188 -3.12 -7.51 14.90
N GLY A 189 -2.87 -7.46 13.58
CA GLY A 189 -1.69 -8.05 12.95
C GLY A 189 -1.79 -9.54 12.63
N LYS A 190 -2.94 -10.19 12.91
CA LYS A 190 -3.10 -11.63 12.71
C LYS A 190 -4.49 -11.99 12.23
N LEU A 191 -4.59 -12.66 11.09
CA LEU A 191 -5.87 -13.13 10.57
C LEU A 191 -6.59 -14.04 11.59
N PRO A 192 -7.86 -13.73 11.93
CA PRO A 192 -8.61 -14.49 12.93
C PRO A 192 -8.96 -15.88 12.41
N GLN A 193 -8.70 -16.92 13.23
CA GLN A 193 -9.19 -18.28 12.97
C GLN A 193 -10.66 -18.45 13.32
N LYS A 194 -11.13 -17.69 14.30
CA LYS A 194 -12.52 -17.62 14.75
C LYS A 194 -12.87 -16.16 15.00
N SER A 195 -14.09 -15.78 14.73
CA SER A 195 -14.56 -14.41 14.89
C SER A 195 -15.98 -14.40 15.45
N ILE A 196 -16.24 -13.47 16.37
CA ILE A 196 -17.57 -13.13 16.83
C ILE A 196 -17.88 -11.78 16.23
N LEU A 197 -18.91 -11.72 15.40
CA LEU A 197 -19.33 -10.49 14.72
C LEU A 197 -20.58 -9.94 15.39
N GLU A 198 -20.53 -8.67 15.76
CA GLU A 198 -21.68 -7.94 16.29
C GLU A 198 -22.36 -7.18 15.15
N TYR A 199 -23.63 -7.45 14.97
CA TYR A 199 -24.49 -6.83 13.95
C TYR A 199 -23.83 -6.72 12.57
N PRO A 200 -23.39 -7.85 11.98
CA PRO A 200 -22.71 -7.83 10.68
C PRO A 200 -23.67 -7.40 9.56
N VAL A 201 -23.20 -6.50 8.71
CA VAL A 201 -23.89 -6.08 7.48
C VAL A 201 -23.06 -6.53 6.28
N LYS A 202 -23.72 -7.09 5.27
CA LYS A 202 -23.08 -7.62 4.07
C LYS A 202 -23.76 -7.09 2.81
N GLY A 203 -22.96 -6.75 1.80
CA GLY A 203 -23.44 -6.36 0.47
C GLY A 203 -24.20 -5.03 0.46
N MET A 204 -23.91 -4.14 1.41
CA MET A 204 -24.46 -2.79 1.42
C MET A 204 -23.93 -2.03 0.21
N LYS A 205 -24.80 -1.34 -0.51
CA LYS A 205 -24.41 -0.46 -1.62
C LYS A 205 -24.26 0.96 -1.13
N LEU A 206 -23.08 1.53 -1.29
CA LEU A 206 -22.78 2.91 -0.94
C LEU A 206 -22.40 3.68 -2.19
N SER A 207 -22.94 4.88 -2.35
CA SER A 207 -22.59 5.79 -3.44
C SER A 207 -21.79 6.97 -2.87
N LEU A 208 -20.56 7.15 -3.36
CA LEU A 208 -19.72 8.27 -2.96
C LEU A 208 -18.91 8.78 -4.15
N GLY A 209 -18.95 10.08 -4.40
CA GLY A 209 -18.21 10.71 -5.49
C GLY A 209 -18.53 10.15 -6.88
N GLY A 210 -19.79 9.73 -7.11
CA GLY A 210 -20.25 9.14 -8.37
C GLY A 210 -19.83 7.69 -8.60
N ARG A 211 -19.32 7.01 -7.56
CA ARG A 211 -18.92 5.59 -7.59
C ARG A 211 -19.81 4.77 -6.68
N GLU A 212 -20.09 3.54 -7.08
CA GLU A 212 -20.74 2.56 -6.22
C GLU A 212 -19.71 1.66 -5.56
N PHE A 213 -19.89 1.41 -4.25
CA PHE A 213 -19.09 0.50 -3.45
C PHE A 213 -19.96 -0.62 -2.92
N VAL A 214 -19.48 -1.85 -3.02
CA VAL A 214 -20.05 -2.97 -2.26
C VAL A 214 -19.35 -2.99 -0.92
N ALA A 215 -20.09 -2.76 0.17
CA ALA A 215 -19.54 -2.59 1.50
C ALA A 215 -20.06 -3.63 2.49
N TRP A 216 -19.17 -4.07 3.39
CA TRP A 216 -19.47 -4.91 4.52
C TRP A 216 -19.03 -4.20 5.80
N ALA A 217 -19.77 -4.40 6.88
CA ALA A 217 -19.55 -3.72 8.15
C ALA A 217 -19.83 -4.62 9.35
N VAL A 218 -19.33 -4.19 10.51
CA VAL A 218 -19.60 -4.76 11.83
C VAL A 218 -19.74 -3.63 12.86
N GLN A 219 -20.40 -3.90 13.99
CA GLN A 219 -20.51 -2.96 15.11
C GLN A 219 -19.62 -3.35 16.31
N ASN A 220 -18.69 -4.29 16.11
CA ASN A 220 -17.73 -4.60 17.14
C ASN A 220 -16.94 -3.37 17.56
N ARG A 221 -16.81 -3.14 18.86
CA ARG A 221 -15.89 -2.15 19.39
C ARG A 221 -14.44 -2.57 19.09
N LEU A 222 -13.70 -1.70 18.43
CA LEU A 222 -12.31 -1.91 18.05
C LEU A 222 -11.41 -0.92 18.80
N GLU A 223 -10.31 -1.44 19.31
CA GLU A 223 -9.24 -0.69 19.98
C GLU A 223 -7.89 -1.02 19.29
N GLU A 224 -6.76 -0.55 19.83
CA GLU A 224 -5.43 -0.81 19.27
C GLU A 224 -5.10 -2.29 19.07
N THR A 225 -5.67 -3.16 19.92
CA THR A 225 -5.40 -4.61 19.94
C THR A 225 -6.33 -5.41 19.06
N LEU A 226 -7.40 -4.81 18.54
CA LEU A 226 -8.41 -5.46 17.71
C LEU A 226 -8.51 -4.80 16.34
N SER A 227 -8.75 -5.62 15.34
CA SER A 227 -8.94 -5.19 13.96
C SER A 227 -10.11 -5.89 13.29
N TYR A 228 -10.71 -5.20 12.34
CA TYR A 228 -11.64 -5.75 11.37
C TYR A 228 -10.89 -6.24 10.16
N TYR A 229 -11.21 -7.42 9.70
CA TYR A 229 -10.61 -8.08 8.56
C TYR A 229 -11.66 -8.34 7.49
N ALA A 230 -11.38 -8.00 6.24
CA ALA A 230 -12.26 -8.35 5.14
C ALA A 230 -11.46 -8.87 3.95
N ARG A 231 -11.94 -10.00 3.37
CA ARG A 231 -11.32 -10.59 2.19
C ARG A 231 -11.91 -9.98 0.93
N VAL A 232 -11.03 -9.42 0.12
CA VAL A 232 -11.36 -8.75 -1.13
C VAL A 232 -11.14 -9.68 -2.30
N LYS A 233 -12.08 -9.70 -3.23
CA LYS A 233 -12.03 -10.40 -4.50
C LYS A 233 -11.94 -9.45 -5.69
N GLY A 234 -11.32 -9.93 -6.75
CA GLY A 234 -11.10 -9.14 -7.95
C GLY A 234 -9.90 -8.20 -7.84
N VAL A 235 -9.93 -7.16 -8.64
CA VAL A 235 -8.92 -6.09 -8.69
C VAL A 235 -9.67 -4.77 -8.55
N PRO A 236 -10.09 -4.41 -7.33
CA PRO A 236 -10.84 -3.18 -7.11
C PRO A 236 -10.02 -1.95 -7.51
N LYS A 237 -10.72 -0.93 -7.99
CA LYS A 237 -10.12 0.36 -8.34
C LYS A 237 -10.01 1.30 -7.16
N SER A 238 -10.81 1.10 -6.12
CA SER A 238 -10.72 1.88 -4.89
C SER A 238 -11.29 1.15 -3.69
N PHE A 239 -10.81 1.52 -2.52
CA PHE A 239 -11.34 1.12 -1.22
C PHE A 239 -11.97 2.33 -0.54
N LEU A 240 -13.07 2.07 0.16
CA LEU A 240 -13.72 2.98 1.09
C LEU A 240 -13.72 2.30 2.46
N PHE A 241 -13.18 2.95 3.48
CA PHE A 241 -13.16 2.35 4.81
C PHE A 241 -13.20 3.42 5.92
N GLY A 242 -13.60 3.01 7.09
CA GLY A 242 -13.64 3.88 8.27
C GLY A 242 -14.41 3.26 9.41
N GLN A 243 -14.71 4.09 10.41
CA GLN A 243 -15.61 3.72 11.47
C GLN A 243 -17.02 3.53 10.91
N TYR A 244 -17.70 2.44 11.27
CA TYR A 244 -19.10 2.27 10.92
C TYR A 244 -19.99 3.14 11.81
N ALA A 245 -20.71 4.04 11.20
CA ALA A 245 -21.78 4.81 11.85
C ALA A 245 -23.09 4.54 11.13
N GLN A 246 -24.19 4.53 11.88
CA GLN A 246 -25.55 4.33 11.34
C GLN A 246 -26.13 5.61 10.73
N ASP A 247 -25.49 6.74 10.95
CA ASP A 247 -25.89 8.04 10.43
C ASP A 247 -25.06 8.43 9.20
N GLU A 248 -25.53 9.44 8.45
CA GLU A 248 -24.90 9.94 7.24
C GLU A 248 -23.59 10.72 7.50
N GLN A 249 -23.16 10.86 8.75
CA GLN A 249 -21.98 11.65 9.15
C GLN A 249 -20.74 10.80 9.39
N ALA A 250 -20.74 9.54 8.91
CA ALA A 250 -19.56 8.68 9.02
C ALA A 250 -18.39 9.24 8.23
N GLU A 251 -17.28 9.51 8.92
CA GLU A 251 -16.01 9.83 8.26
C GLU A 251 -15.42 8.57 7.62
N VAL A 252 -15.27 8.60 6.31
CA VAL A 252 -14.70 7.51 5.55
C VAL A 252 -13.48 7.97 4.75
N HIS A 253 -12.51 7.09 4.66
CA HIS A 253 -11.32 7.27 3.83
C HIS A 253 -11.51 6.56 2.50
N VAL A 254 -11.19 7.22 1.39
CA VAL A 254 -11.23 6.64 0.05
C VAL A 254 -9.81 6.53 -0.49
N PHE A 255 -9.41 5.32 -0.84
CA PHE A 255 -8.11 5.03 -1.46
C PHE A 255 -8.32 4.60 -2.90
N GLU A 256 -7.82 5.39 -3.82
CA GLU A 256 -7.73 5.05 -5.24
C GLU A 256 -6.47 4.21 -5.47
N LEU A 257 -6.67 3.08 -6.15
CA LEU A 257 -5.60 2.13 -6.45
C LEU A 257 -5.07 2.31 -7.87
#